data_c86b7afe3aff9044cbc1109bfac92ecc
#
_entry.id   c86b7afe3aff9044cbc1109bfac92ecc
#
_cell.length_a   1.000
_cell.length_b   1.000
_cell.length_c   1.000
_cell.angle_alpha   90.00
_cell.angle_beta   90.00
_cell.angle_gamma   90.00
#
_symmetry.space_group_name_H-M   'P 1'
#
loop_
_entity.id
_entity.type
_entity.pdbx_description
1 polymer ?
#
loop_
_entity_poly.entity_id
_entity_poly.type
_entity_poly.pdbx_seq_one_letter_code
_entity_poly.pdbx_strand_id
1 'polypeptide(L)'
;MRILVSACLLGYNCKYNGKNNYNSKIVELLKEHEVVPVCPEMLGGLSCPRIPCEKVGNKIMDKEGNDCTKQFIKGAEIALNIAKEKQVDFAILQRRSPRCGYSLIYDGTFNGNLIVGSGIFAQKLQSLDIPIMEAESEKFV
;
A
#
# COMPACT_ATOMS: atom_id res chain seq x y z
N MET A 1 -4.77 13.02 -15.96
CA MET A 1 -3.94 11.85 -15.63
C MET A 1 -4.79 10.77 -14.99
N ARG A 2 -4.39 9.54 -15.14
CA ARG A 2 -4.92 8.41 -14.36
C ARG A 2 -3.95 8.12 -13.24
N ILE A 3 -4.44 8.21 -12.01
CA ILE A 3 -3.62 8.09 -10.81
C ILE A 3 -4.10 6.89 -10.00
N LEU A 4 -3.21 5.93 -9.79
CA LEU A 4 -3.44 4.81 -8.89
C LEU A 4 -3.17 5.28 -7.46
N VAL A 5 -4.09 4.98 -6.54
CA VAL A 5 -4.03 5.47 -5.17
C VAL A 5 -4.30 4.34 -4.18
N SER A 6 -3.51 4.27 -3.12
CA SER A 6 -3.82 3.39 -1.99
C SER A 6 -5.22 3.73 -1.46
N ALA A 7 -6.14 2.79 -1.53
CA ALA A 7 -7.55 3.03 -1.23
C ALA A 7 -7.80 3.61 0.17
N CYS A 8 -6.98 3.24 1.15
CA CYS A 8 -7.10 3.75 2.51
C CYS A 8 -6.92 5.27 2.60
N LEU A 9 -6.14 5.87 1.69
CA LEU A 9 -5.96 7.33 1.64
C LEU A 9 -7.22 8.07 1.19
N LEU A 10 -8.14 7.38 0.54
CA LEU A 10 -9.41 7.92 0.05
C LEU A 10 -10.58 7.71 1.02
N GLY A 11 -10.32 7.09 2.17
CA GLY A 11 -11.34 6.82 3.17
C GLY A 11 -11.92 5.41 3.12
N TYR A 12 -11.42 4.52 2.27
CA TYR A 12 -11.81 3.11 2.31
C TYR A 12 -11.28 2.45 3.58
N ASN A 13 -12.13 1.73 4.29
CA ASN A 13 -11.77 1.07 5.55
C ASN A 13 -11.07 -0.27 5.29
N CYS A 14 -9.94 -0.23 4.61
CA CYS A 14 -9.16 -1.41 4.23
C CYS A 14 -7.82 -1.54 4.97
N LYS A 15 -7.58 -0.68 5.95
CA LYS A 15 -6.42 -0.77 6.82
C LYS A 15 -6.53 -1.98 7.75
N TYR A 16 -5.41 -2.50 8.27
CA TYR A 16 -5.40 -3.69 9.12
C TYR A 16 -6.36 -3.62 10.31
N ASN A 17 -6.59 -2.43 10.87
CA ASN A 17 -7.49 -2.24 12.02
C ASN A 17 -8.95 -1.97 11.62
N GLY A 18 -9.32 -2.15 10.36
CA GLY A 18 -10.65 -1.86 9.86
C GLY A 18 -10.96 -0.38 9.67
N LYS A 19 -9.96 0.46 9.76
CA LYS A 19 -10.07 1.92 9.59
C LYS A 19 -9.44 2.34 8.26
N ASN A 20 -9.16 3.62 8.12
CA ASN A 20 -8.56 4.18 6.90
C ASN A 20 -7.44 5.16 7.26
N ASN A 21 -6.73 5.60 6.23
CA ASN A 21 -5.69 6.62 6.31
C ASN A 21 -6.10 7.87 5.51
N TYR A 22 -7.35 8.28 5.61
CA TYR A 22 -7.91 9.38 4.84
C TYR A 22 -7.00 10.61 4.86
N ASN A 23 -6.76 11.17 3.66
CA ASN A 23 -5.95 12.36 3.48
C ASN A 23 -6.70 13.34 2.58
N SER A 24 -7.25 14.41 3.17
CA SER A 24 -8.07 15.38 2.44
C SER A 24 -7.28 16.15 1.39
N LYS A 25 -5.98 16.37 1.60
CA LYS A 25 -5.11 17.05 0.63
C LYS A 25 -4.93 16.21 -0.62
N ILE A 26 -4.79 14.89 -0.47
CA ILE A 26 -4.70 13.98 -1.61
C ILE A 26 -6.04 13.94 -2.37
N VAL A 27 -7.15 13.84 -1.66
CA VAL A 27 -8.49 13.85 -2.27
C VAL A 27 -8.71 15.14 -3.06
N GLU A 28 -8.31 16.29 -2.52
CA GLU A 28 -8.40 17.57 -3.21
C GLU A 28 -7.53 17.61 -4.48
N LEU A 29 -6.29 17.13 -4.38
CA LEU A 29 -5.37 17.04 -5.52
C LEU A 29 -5.94 16.20 -6.66
N LEU A 30 -6.72 15.17 -6.33
CA LEU A 30 -7.24 14.19 -7.29
C LEU A 30 -8.52 14.63 -8.00
N LYS A 31 -9.14 15.74 -7.63
CA LYS A 31 -10.46 16.15 -8.13
C LYS A 31 -10.56 16.24 -9.66
N GLU A 32 -9.48 16.62 -10.33
CA GLU A 32 -9.45 16.79 -11.78
C GLU A 32 -8.78 15.62 -12.50
N HIS A 33 -8.57 14.51 -11.80
CA HIS A 33 -7.90 13.33 -12.33
C HIS A 33 -8.79 12.11 -12.23
N GLU A 34 -8.53 11.14 -13.08
CA GLU A 34 -9.16 9.84 -12.98
C GLU A 34 -8.43 9.02 -11.90
N VAL A 35 -9.17 8.50 -10.94
CA VAL A 35 -8.62 7.80 -9.77
C VAL A 35 -8.86 6.31 -9.87
N VAL A 36 -7.82 5.53 -9.66
CA VAL A 36 -7.88 4.06 -9.61
C VAL A 36 -7.49 3.62 -8.19
N PRO A 37 -8.46 3.37 -7.29
CA PRO A 37 -8.16 2.97 -5.93
C PRO A 37 -7.78 1.49 -5.86
N VAL A 38 -6.75 1.16 -5.08
CA VAL A 38 -6.34 -0.23 -4.86
C VAL A 38 -5.93 -0.45 -3.41
N CYS A 39 -6.19 -1.66 -2.90
CA CYS A 39 -5.63 -2.15 -1.65
C CYS A 39 -5.08 -3.56 -1.91
N PRO A 40 -3.78 -3.70 -2.16
CA PRO A 40 -3.20 -5.00 -2.50
C PRO A 40 -3.44 -6.08 -1.44
N GLU A 41 -3.51 -5.74 -0.16
CA GLU A 41 -3.78 -6.71 0.89
C GLU A 41 -5.18 -7.32 0.74
N MET A 42 -6.20 -6.49 0.51
CA MET A 42 -7.56 -6.96 0.28
C MET A 42 -7.67 -7.76 -1.03
N LEU A 43 -7.01 -7.31 -2.08
CA LEU A 43 -6.97 -8.02 -3.36
C LEU A 43 -6.30 -9.39 -3.22
N GLY A 44 -5.33 -9.53 -2.33
CA GLY A 44 -4.67 -10.78 -2.04
C GLY A 44 -5.47 -11.75 -1.17
N GLY A 45 -6.64 -11.34 -0.71
CA GLY A 45 -7.52 -12.18 0.08
C GLY A 45 -7.34 -12.05 1.59
N LEU A 46 -6.62 -11.04 2.06
CA LEU A 46 -6.51 -10.77 3.49
C LEU A 46 -7.79 -10.09 3.99
N SER A 47 -8.20 -10.48 5.20
CA SER A 47 -9.40 -9.91 5.83
C SER A 47 -9.16 -8.48 6.32
N CYS A 48 -10.24 -7.77 6.58
CA CYS A 48 -10.22 -6.46 7.21
C CYS A 48 -11.30 -6.42 8.30
N PRO A 49 -10.98 -6.23 9.59
CA PRO A 49 -9.62 -6.03 10.13
C PRO A 49 -8.75 -7.30 10.09
N ARG A 50 -7.45 -7.10 10.28
CA ARG A 50 -6.48 -8.19 10.30
C ARG A 50 -5.29 -7.82 11.20
N ILE A 51 -4.45 -8.79 11.50
CA ILE A 51 -3.25 -8.59 12.29
C ILE A 51 -2.22 -7.81 11.45
N PRO A 52 -1.55 -6.79 12.00
CA PRO A 52 -0.54 -6.03 11.25
C PRO A 52 0.63 -6.90 10.80
N CYS A 53 1.13 -6.63 9.60
CA CYS A 53 2.22 -7.36 8.98
C CYS A 53 3.44 -6.46 8.75
N GLU A 54 4.62 -7.07 8.80
CA GLU A 54 5.89 -6.42 8.45
C GLU A 54 6.73 -7.37 7.60
N LYS A 55 7.65 -6.78 6.85
CA LYS A 55 8.58 -7.55 6.02
C LYS A 55 9.72 -8.07 6.90
N VAL A 56 9.86 -9.39 6.99
CA VAL A 56 10.90 -10.08 7.77
C VAL A 56 11.76 -10.88 6.79
N GLY A 57 12.93 -10.36 6.44
CA GLY A 57 13.77 -10.95 5.39
C GLY A 57 13.04 -10.94 4.05
N ASN A 58 12.87 -12.11 3.45
CA ASN A 58 12.15 -12.26 2.17
C ASN A 58 10.66 -12.60 2.35
N LYS A 59 10.15 -12.55 3.58
CA LYS A 59 8.77 -12.93 3.89
C LYS A 59 8.00 -11.75 4.47
N ILE A 60 6.69 -11.80 4.35
CA ILE A 60 5.76 -10.90 5.03
C ILE A 60 5.08 -11.72 6.13
N MET A 61 5.31 -11.33 7.38
CA MET A 61 4.81 -12.03 8.56
C MET A 61 3.87 -11.14 9.33
N ASP A 62 2.81 -11.71 9.91
CA ASP A 62 2.02 -10.98 10.86
C ASP A 62 2.67 -11.01 12.26
N LYS A 63 2.12 -10.22 13.18
CA LYS A 63 2.66 -10.09 14.54
C LYS A 63 2.59 -11.40 15.33
N GLU A 64 1.71 -12.32 14.95
CA GLU A 64 1.55 -13.64 15.58
C GLU A 64 2.40 -14.73 14.93
N GLY A 65 3.23 -14.39 13.94
CA GLY A 65 4.14 -15.32 13.28
C GLY A 65 3.54 -16.07 12.09
N ASN A 66 2.38 -15.67 11.59
CA ASN A 66 1.80 -16.27 10.40
C ASN A 66 2.43 -15.68 9.14
N ASP A 67 2.73 -16.54 8.16
CA ASP A 67 3.31 -16.13 6.89
C ASP A 67 2.21 -15.69 5.92
N CYS A 68 2.20 -14.41 5.59
CA CYS A 68 1.25 -13.80 4.66
C CYS A 68 1.85 -13.48 3.29
N THR A 69 3.05 -13.97 3.02
CA THR A 69 3.81 -13.62 1.81
C THR A 69 3.02 -13.91 0.52
N LYS A 70 2.37 -15.06 0.43
CA LYS A 70 1.59 -15.43 -0.77
C LYS A 70 0.45 -14.45 -1.05
N GLN A 71 -0.27 -14.04 0.00
CA GLN A 71 -1.37 -13.09 -0.13
C GLN A 71 -0.88 -11.71 -0.58
N PHE A 72 0.25 -11.25 -0.03
CA PHE A 72 0.87 -9.99 -0.44
C PHE A 72 1.34 -10.02 -1.90
N ILE A 73 1.98 -11.12 -2.31
CA ILE A 73 2.43 -11.27 -3.71
C ILE A 73 1.23 -11.30 -4.65
N LYS A 74 0.22 -12.10 -4.35
CA LYS A 74 -1.00 -12.21 -5.14
C LYS A 74 -1.70 -10.85 -5.28
N GLY A 75 -1.86 -10.15 -4.17
CA GLY A 75 -2.49 -8.83 -4.15
C GLY A 75 -1.71 -7.81 -4.95
N ALA A 76 -0.39 -7.82 -4.84
CA ALA A 76 0.49 -6.94 -5.62
C ALA A 76 0.40 -7.22 -7.12
N GLU A 77 0.32 -8.49 -7.52
CA GLU A 77 0.16 -8.87 -8.92
C GLU A 77 -1.19 -8.43 -9.49
N ILE A 78 -2.28 -8.63 -8.74
CA ILE A 78 -3.61 -8.17 -9.13
C ILE A 78 -3.64 -6.66 -9.29
N ALA A 79 -3.09 -5.93 -8.31
CA ALA A 79 -3.01 -4.47 -8.36
C ALA A 79 -2.15 -3.99 -9.53
N LEU A 80 -1.06 -4.67 -9.82
CA LEU A 80 -0.19 -4.36 -10.97
C LEU A 80 -0.94 -4.54 -12.30
N ASN A 81 -1.72 -5.60 -12.43
CA ASN A 81 -2.54 -5.83 -13.61
C ASN A 81 -3.60 -4.74 -13.79
N ILE A 82 -4.20 -4.28 -12.69
CA ILE A 82 -5.12 -3.14 -12.72
C ILE A 82 -4.40 -1.89 -13.24
N ALA A 83 -3.20 -1.62 -12.74
CA ALA A 83 -2.39 -0.48 -13.17
C ALA A 83 -2.08 -0.53 -14.67
N LYS A 84 -1.75 -1.72 -15.20
CA LYS A 84 -1.48 -1.92 -16.63
C LYS A 84 -2.73 -1.74 -17.48
N GLU A 85 -3.84 -2.37 -17.10
CA GLU A 85 -5.11 -2.30 -17.84
C GLU A 85 -5.66 -0.88 -17.88
N LYS A 86 -5.57 -0.15 -16.79
CA LYS A 86 -6.03 1.24 -16.68
C LYS A 86 -5.03 2.23 -17.25
N GLN A 87 -3.82 1.80 -17.60
CA GLN A 87 -2.76 2.66 -18.14
C GLN A 87 -2.50 3.86 -17.22
N VAL A 88 -2.27 3.60 -15.93
CA VAL A 88 -2.03 4.66 -14.95
C VAL A 88 -0.71 5.38 -15.24
N ASP A 89 -0.72 6.69 -15.01
CA ASP A 89 0.43 7.57 -15.27
C ASP A 89 1.28 7.79 -14.02
N PHE A 90 0.70 7.60 -12.85
CA PHE A 90 1.30 7.96 -11.59
C PHE A 90 0.67 7.15 -10.45
N ALA A 91 1.39 6.94 -9.35
CA ALA A 91 0.88 6.25 -8.18
C ALA A 91 1.11 7.06 -6.90
N ILE A 92 0.09 7.13 -6.06
CA ILE A 92 0.18 7.71 -4.71
C ILE A 92 -0.08 6.58 -3.72
N LEU A 93 0.93 6.20 -2.95
CA LEU A 93 0.90 5.04 -2.09
C LEU A 93 0.98 5.42 -0.61
N GLN A 94 0.33 4.61 0.22
CA GLN A 94 0.43 4.73 1.67
C GLN A 94 1.87 4.50 2.13
N ARG A 95 2.35 5.41 2.94
CA ARG A 95 3.69 5.40 3.49
C ARG A 95 3.91 4.23 4.47
N ARG A 96 5.14 3.71 4.53
CA ARG A 96 5.61 2.71 5.50
C ARG A 96 4.90 1.35 5.46
N SER A 97 4.07 1.11 4.46
CA SER A 97 3.39 -0.17 4.29
C SER A 97 4.33 -1.23 3.74
N PRO A 98 4.26 -2.50 4.20
CA PRO A 98 5.02 -3.60 3.61
C PRO A 98 4.59 -3.88 2.16
N ARG A 99 3.41 -3.40 1.74
CA ARG A 99 2.92 -3.50 0.37
C ARG A 99 3.27 -2.29 -0.49
N CYS A 100 3.10 -1.08 0.06
CA CYS A 100 3.12 0.17 -0.67
C CYS A 100 4.23 1.13 -0.22
N GLY A 101 4.90 0.89 0.89
CA GLY A 101 6.01 1.73 1.35
C GLY A 101 7.09 1.80 0.28
N TYR A 102 7.59 2.99 -0.01
CA TYR A 102 8.51 3.19 -1.12
C TYR A 102 9.96 3.42 -0.67
N SER A 103 10.19 4.30 0.29
CA SER A 103 11.54 4.64 0.76
C SER A 103 11.86 4.08 2.14
N LEU A 104 10.87 3.97 3.01
CA LEU A 104 11.00 3.43 4.37
C LEU A 104 9.89 2.42 4.64
N ILE A 105 10.26 1.32 5.26
CA ILE A 105 9.33 0.28 5.74
C ILE A 105 9.72 -0.12 7.15
N TYR A 106 8.81 -0.78 7.87
CA TYR A 106 9.12 -1.34 9.18
C TYR A 106 10.12 -2.48 9.06
N ASP A 107 10.99 -2.64 10.06
CA ASP A 107 12.16 -3.55 10.03
C ASP A 107 11.83 -5.03 10.31
N GLY A 108 10.58 -5.35 10.59
CA GLY A 108 10.17 -6.72 10.88
C GLY A 108 10.21 -7.12 12.35
N THR A 109 10.61 -6.21 13.24
CA THR A 109 10.67 -6.47 14.70
C THR A 109 9.36 -6.16 15.43
N PHE A 110 8.42 -5.50 14.77
CA PHE A 110 7.15 -5.01 15.32
C PHE A 110 7.33 -3.99 16.46
N ASN A 111 8.47 -3.28 16.46
CA ASN A 111 8.83 -2.27 17.47
C ASN A 111 8.73 -0.83 16.94
N GLY A 112 8.18 -0.62 15.75
CA GLY A 112 8.06 0.70 15.14
C GLY A 112 9.36 1.23 14.51
N ASN A 113 10.41 0.44 14.44
CA ASN A 113 11.68 0.81 13.81
C ASN A 113 11.56 0.76 12.29
N LEU A 114 12.18 1.72 11.61
CA LEU A 114 12.13 1.85 10.16
C LEU A 114 13.52 1.60 9.54
N ILE A 115 13.51 0.98 8.37
CA ILE A 115 14.71 0.77 7.56
C ILE A 115 14.46 1.26 6.13
N VAL A 116 15.53 1.53 5.40
CA VAL A 116 15.44 1.85 3.96
C VAL A 116 14.98 0.60 3.21
N GLY A 117 13.92 0.73 2.43
CA GLY A 117 13.38 -0.38 1.65
C GLY A 117 12.05 -0.01 1.02
N SER A 118 11.49 -0.92 0.22
CA SER A 118 10.20 -0.74 -0.45
C SER A 118 9.30 -1.95 -0.24
N GLY A 119 8.00 -1.71 -0.23
CA GLY A 119 7.00 -2.77 -0.22
C GLY A 119 6.94 -3.52 -1.55
N ILE A 120 6.31 -4.67 -1.54
CA ILE A 120 6.23 -5.57 -2.72
C ILE A 120 5.55 -4.87 -3.90
N PHE A 121 4.43 -4.20 -3.68
CA PHE A 121 3.70 -3.52 -4.75
C PHE A 121 4.48 -2.33 -5.30
N ALA A 122 5.12 -1.54 -4.42
CA ALA A 122 5.95 -0.42 -4.83
C ALA A 122 7.10 -0.89 -5.73
N GLN A 123 7.76 -1.98 -5.40
CA GLN A 123 8.82 -2.57 -6.23
C GLN A 123 8.31 -2.96 -7.62
N LYS A 124 7.12 -3.54 -7.71
CA LYS A 124 6.51 -3.92 -8.99
C LYS A 124 6.19 -2.70 -9.86
N LEU A 125 5.67 -1.63 -9.25
CA LEU A 125 5.42 -0.37 -9.98
C LEU A 125 6.70 0.27 -10.48
N GLN A 126 7.77 0.23 -9.69
CA GLN A 126 9.09 0.72 -10.11
C GLN A 126 9.59 -0.02 -11.35
N SER A 127 9.36 -1.33 -11.44
CA SER A 127 9.77 -2.13 -12.59
C SER A 127 9.06 -1.73 -13.88
N LEU A 128 7.93 -1.04 -13.80
CA LEU A 128 7.18 -0.50 -14.94
C LEU A 128 7.44 0.98 -15.18
N ASP A 129 8.40 1.57 -14.47
CA ASP A 129 8.73 3.00 -14.56
C ASP A 129 7.54 3.94 -14.25
N ILE A 130 6.63 3.51 -13.37
CA ILE A 130 5.52 4.33 -12.92
C ILE A 130 6.02 5.21 -11.75
N PRO A 131 5.97 6.56 -11.87
CA PRO A 131 6.38 7.44 -10.78
C PRO A 131 5.51 7.24 -9.54
N ILE A 132 6.15 7.26 -8.36
CA ILE A 132 5.50 7.00 -7.08
C ILE A 132 5.69 8.20 -6.15
N MET A 133 4.60 8.62 -5.51
CA MET A 133 4.61 9.55 -4.40
C MET A 133 4.05 8.85 -3.17
N GLU A 134 4.69 9.05 -2.02
CA GLU A 134 4.18 8.53 -0.75
C GLU A 134 3.31 9.55 -0.04
N ALA A 135 2.28 9.06 0.64
CA ALA A 135 1.42 9.85 1.48
C ALA A 135 1.02 9.06 2.72
N GLU A 136 0.59 9.74 3.77
CA GLU A 136 0.08 9.11 4.98
C GLU A 136 -1.19 9.82 5.44
N SER A 137 -1.92 9.19 6.38
CA SER A 137 -3.15 9.76 6.93
C SER A 137 -2.89 11.12 7.57
N GLU A 138 -3.86 12.01 7.46
CA GLU A 138 -3.90 13.22 8.27
C GLU A 138 -4.23 12.81 9.70
N LYS A 139 -3.29 13.06 10.61
CA LYS A 139 -3.51 12.87 12.03
C LYS A 139 -3.37 14.21 12.72
N PHE A 140 -4.39 14.59 13.42
CA PHE A 140 -4.33 15.72 14.34
C PHE A 140 -3.92 15.16 15.71
N VAL A 141 -2.78 15.59 16.15
CA VAL A 141 -2.26 15.19 17.46
C VAL A 141 -2.69 16.20 18.48
#